data_c5b59ad4eac3316686760715fc0d6e19
#
_entry.id   c5b59ad4eac3316686760715fc0d6e19
#
_cell.length_a   1.000
_cell.length_b   1.000
_cell.length_c   1.000
_cell.angle_alpha   90.00
_cell.angle_beta   90.00
_cell.angle_gamma   90.00
#
_symmetry.space_group_name_H-M   'P 1'
#
loop_
_entity.id
_entity.type
_entity.pdbx_description
1 polymer ?
#
loop_
_entity_poly.entity_id
_entity_poly.type
_entity_poly.pdbx_seq_one_letter_code
_entity_poly.pdbx_strand_id
1 'polypeptide(L)'
;MLSPGSADFLDEYDVVVVGGGHSGCEAALASARLGCRTLMVTLNLDKIAWQPCNPAVGGPAKSQLTHEVDALGGEIGKMADRTYLQKRILNNSRGPAVWALRAQTDKREYAAVMKTIVENQKNLTIREGMVTDLVLGDNDEIVGVQ
;
A
#
# COMPACT_ATOMS: atom_id res chain seq x y z
N MET A 1 7.13 32.78 -12.45
CA MET A 1 5.89 33.56 -12.25
C MET A 1 4.76 32.56 -12.14
N LEU A 2 4.36 32.19 -10.91
CA LEU A 2 3.23 31.31 -10.65
C LEU A 2 1.95 32.12 -10.82
N SER A 3 0.97 31.57 -11.53
CA SER A 3 -0.33 32.21 -11.74
C SER A 3 -1.10 32.28 -10.41
N PRO A 4 -1.75 33.43 -10.07
CA PRO A 4 -2.56 33.54 -8.88
C PRO A 4 -3.91 32.85 -9.14
N GLY A 5 -4.09 31.64 -8.61
CA GLY A 5 -5.36 30.91 -8.74
C GLY A 5 -5.44 29.52 -8.14
N SER A 6 -4.35 28.94 -7.66
CA SER A 6 -4.40 27.72 -6.86
C SER A 6 -4.52 28.11 -5.38
N ALA A 7 -5.61 27.74 -4.74
CA ALA A 7 -5.66 27.74 -3.28
C ALA A 7 -4.57 26.77 -2.79
N ASP A 8 -3.45 27.31 -2.34
CA ASP A 8 -2.38 26.55 -1.72
C ASP A 8 -2.93 25.99 -0.40
N PHE A 9 -3.49 24.79 -0.45
CA PHE A 9 -3.75 24.03 0.76
C PHE A 9 -2.41 23.50 1.25
N LEU A 10 -1.71 24.30 2.02
CA LEU A 10 -0.53 23.88 2.77
C LEU A 10 -1.00 23.01 3.95
N ASP A 11 -1.40 21.78 3.64
CA ASP A 11 -1.63 20.80 4.69
C ASP A 11 -0.29 20.20 5.09
N GLU A 12 -0.01 20.20 6.37
CA GLU A 12 1.20 19.60 6.93
C GLU A 12 0.95 18.12 7.25
N TYR A 13 1.86 17.28 6.81
CA TYR A 13 1.90 15.84 7.11
C TYR A 13 3.29 15.46 7.59
N ASP A 14 3.35 14.45 8.46
CA ASP A 14 4.61 13.90 8.93
C ASP A 14 5.19 12.93 7.87
N VAL A 15 4.30 12.26 7.12
CA VAL A 15 4.66 11.31 6.06
C VAL A 15 3.75 11.50 4.85
N VAL A 16 4.34 11.57 3.67
CA VAL A 16 3.61 11.52 2.39
C VAL A 16 3.98 10.24 1.64
N VAL A 17 2.98 9.45 1.30
CA VAL A 17 3.12 8.22 0.52
C VAL A 17 2.60 8.45 -0.90
N VAL A 18 3.46 8.30 -1.87
CA VAL A 18 3.11 8.47 -3.29
C VAL A 18 2.82 7.12 -3.92
N GLY A 19 1.55 6.90 -4.26
CA GLY A 19 1.05 5.69 -4.90
C GLY A 19 0.22 4.80 -3.97
N GLY A 20 -0.97 4.40 -4.42
CA GLY A 20 -1.93 3.52 -3.72
C GLY A 20 -1.79 2.04 -4.07
N GLY A 21 -0.63 1.57 -4.53
CA GLY A 21 -0.35 0.14 -4.72
C GLY A 21 -0.15 -0.61 -3.40
N HIS A 22 0.17 -1.91 -3.47
CA HIS A 22 0.34 -2.73 -2.26
C HIS A 22 1.38 -2.15 -1.29
N SER A 23 2.55 -1.74 -1.80
CA SER A 23 3.60 -1.14 -0.97
C SER A 23 3.17 0.20 -0.36
N GLY A 24 2.43 1.02 -1.14
CA GLY A 24 1.91 2.29 -0.64
C GLY A 24 0.85 2.09 0.45
N CYS A 25 -0.04 1.13 0.31
CA CYS A 25 -1.00 0.77 1.35
C CYS A 25 -0.30 0.35 2.65
N GLU A 26 0.70 -0.53 2.56
CA GLU A 26 1.46 -0.98 3.74
C GLU A 26 2.22 0.19 4.39
N ALA A 27 2.89 1.04 3.60
CA ALA A 27 3.62 2.20 4.11
C ALA A 27 2.68 3.21 4.80
N ALA A 28 1.56 3.52 4.16
CA ALA A 28 0.58 4.48 4.70
C ALA A 28 -0.07 3.96 6.00
N LEU A 29 -0.47 2.68 6.01
CA LEU A 29 -1.05 2.06 7.19
C LEU A 29 -0.05 1.98 8.34
N ALA A 30 1.20 1.59 8.08
CA ALA A 30 2.25 1.52 9.09
C ALA A 30 2.51 2.90 9.71
N SER A 31 2.72 3.92 8.89
CA SER A 31 2.97 5.30 9.35
C SER A 31 1.81 5.83 10.19
N ALA A 32 0.58 5.68 9.71
CA ALA A 32 -0.61 6.16 10.40
C ALA A 32 -0.85 5.42 11.74
N ARG A 33 -0.56 4.11 11.81
CA ARG A 33 -0.66 3.30 13.02
C ARG A 33 0.39 3.67 14.07
N LEU A 34 1.55 4.13 13.63
CA LEU A 34 2.58 4.71 14.52
C LEU A 34 2.22 6.11 15.03
N GLY A 35 1.11 6.68 14.58
CA GLY A 35 0.60 7.97 15.05
C GLY A 35 0.98 9.15 14.17
N CYS A 36 1.71 8.94 13.07
CA CYS A 36 2.06 10.01 12.13
C CYS A 36 0.81 10.49 11.37
N ARG A 37 0.72 11.80 11.17
CA ARG A 37 -0.23 12.39 10.20
C ARG A 37 0.24 12.01 8.80
N THR A 38 -0.45 11.08 8.18
CA THR A 38 -0.02 10.48 6.92
C THR A 38 -0.94 10.90 5.77
N LEU A 39 -0.35 11.31 4.65
CA LEU A 39 -1.05 11.52 3.39
C LEU A 39 -0.66 10.39 2.42
N MET A 40 -1.64 9.76 1.80
CA MET A 40 -1.43 8.91 0.63
C MET A 40 -2.01 9.57 -0.61
N VAL A 41 -1.17 9.82 -1.62
CA VAL A 41 -1.59 10.37 -2.92
C VAL A 41 -1.58 9.25 -3.95
N THR A 42 -2.67 9.08 -4.68
CA THR A 42 -2.80 8.06 -5.73
C THR A 42 -3.48 8.63 -6.97
N LEU A 43 -3.11 8.13 -8.15
CA LEU A 43 -3.70 8.57 -9.41
C LEU A 43 -5.19 8.24 -9.55
N ASN A 44 -5.66 7.20 -8.86
CA ASN A 44 -7.04 6.78 -8.93
C ASN A 44 -7.41 5.99 -7.67
N LEU A 45 -8.40 6.50 -6.95
CA LEU A 45 -8.90 5.88 -5.70
C LEU A 45 -9.52 4.50 -5.91
N ASP A 46 -10.05 4.21 -7.10
CA ASP A 46 -10.63 2.91 -7.41
C ASP A 46 -9.58 1.85 -7.79
N LYS A 47 -8.31 2.26 -7.83
CA LYS A 47 -7.17 1.38 -8.12
C LYS A 47 -6.28 1.12 -6.90
N ILE A 48 -6.71 1.54 -5.73
CA ILE A 48 -6.00 1.21 -4.48
C ILE A 48 -5.89 -0.31 -4.35
N ALA A 49 -4.69 -0.80 -4.08
CA ALA A 49 -4.34 -2.22 -3.97
C ALA A 49 -4.79 -3.09 -5.14
N TRP A 50 -4.92 -2.51 -6.33
CA TRP A 50 -5.32 -3.25 -7.53
C TRP A 50 -4.28 -4.30 -7.92
N GLN A 51 -4.76 -5.51 -8.23
CA GLN A 51 -3.94 -6.62 -8.70
C GLN A 51 -4.02 -6.72 -10.24
N PRO A 52 -3.13 -6.10 -11.02
CA PRO A 52 -3.29 -5.98 -12.48
C PRO A 52 -3.18 -7.30 -13.23
N CYS A 53 -2.35 -8.21 -12.73
CA CYS A 53 -2.10 -9.51 -13.35
C CYS A 53 -2.90 -10.64 -12.67
N ASN A 54 -2.24 -11.77 -12.37
CA ASN A 54 -2.83 -12.85 -11.62
C ASN A 54 -3.08 -12.39 -10.18
N PRO A 55 -4.33 -12.47 -9.70
CA PRO A 55 -4.66 -12.06 -8.35
C PRO A 55 -4.19 -13.12 -7.37
N ALA A 56 -2.93 -13.08 -7.00
CA ALA A 56 -2.33 -14.05 -6.09
C ALA A 56 -1.28 -13.41 -5.19
N VAL A 57 -1.26 -13.84 -3.93
CA VAL A 57 -0.29 -13.47 -2.90
C VAL A 57 0.54 -14.68 -2.53
N GLY A 58 1.85 -14.50 -2.37
CA GLY A 58 2.78 -15.56 -1.97
C GLY A 58 3.48 -16.26 -3.15
N GLY A 59 3.96 -17.48 -2.88
CA GLY A 59 4.86 -18.23 -3.74
C GLY A 59 6.31 -18.21 -3.21
N PRO A 60 7.28 -18.85 -3.91
CA PRO A 60 8.67 -18.93 -3.46
C PRO A 60 9.25 -17.55 -3.14
N ALA A 61 9.89 -17.42 -2.00
CA ALA A 61 10.40 -16.21 -1.36
C ALA A 61 9.32 -15.17 -0.98
N LYS A 62 8.24 -15.05 -1.74
CA LYS A 62 7.18 -14.05 -1.51
C LYS A 62 6.33 -14.36 -0.30
N SER A 63 6.01 -15.64 -0.07
CA SER A 63 5.23 -16.04 1.11
C SER A 63 6.00 -15.77 2.40
N GLN A 64 7.30 -16.00 2.43
CA GLN A 64 8.14 -15.71 3.58
C GLN A 64 8.09 -14.21 3.92
N LEU A 65 8.32 -13.35 2.92
CA LEU A 65 8.21 -11.89 3.10
C LEU A 65 6.80 -11.45 3.54
N THR A 66 5.75 -12.09 3.00
CA THR A 66 4.37 -11.79 3.42
C THR A 66 4.16 -12.11 4.90
N HIS A 67 4.70 -13.23 5.39
CA HIS A 67 4.63 -13.57 6.82
C HIS A 67 5.43 -12.61 7.69
N GLU A 68 6.58 -12.13 7.22
CA GLU A 68 7.37 -11.13 7.95
C GLU A 68 6.62 -9.79 8.05
N VAL A 69 6.01 -9.35 6.94
CA VAL A 69 5.17 -8.14 6.92
C VAL A 69 3.95 -8.31 7.83
N ASP A 70 3.29 -9.47 7.81
CA ASP A 70 2.16 -9.76 8.70
C ASP A 70 2.56 -9.75 10.18
N ALA A 71 3.72 -10.32 10.53
CA ALA A 71 4.26 -10.28 11.89
C ALA A 71 4.52 -8.85 12.39
N LEU A 72 4.79 -7.91 11.49
CA LEU A 72 4.93 -6.48 11.79
C LEU A 72 3.60 -5.71 11.78
N GLY A 73 2.48 -6.41 11.59
CA GLY A 73 1.14 -5.81 11.57
C GLY A 73 0.62 -5.40 10.19
N GLY A 74 1.29 -5.83 9.11
CA GLY A 74 0.86 -5.55 7.74
C GLY A 74 -0.49 -6.15 7.35
N GLU A 75 -1.00 -5.76 6.19
CA GLU A 75 -2.34 -6.12 5.74
C GLU A 75 -2.37 -7.11 4.57
N ILE A 76 -1.31 -7.21 3.76
CA ILE A 76 -1.29 -8.07 2.55
C ILE A 76 -1.66 -9.52 2.89
N GLY A 77 -1.09 -10.09 3.95
CA GLY A 77 -1.38 -11.45 4.40
C GLY A 77 -2.82 -11.61 4.85
N LYS A 78 -3.32 -10.69 5.66
CA LYS A 78 -4.70 -10.67 6.17
C LYS A 78 -5.71 -10.51 5.03
N MET A 79 -5.41 -9.66 4.03
CA MET A 79 -6.28 -9.52 2.86
C MET A 79 -6.30 -10.77 2.01
N ALA A 80 -5.14 -11.42 1.83
CA ALA A 80 -5.08 -12.71 1.15
C ALA A 80 -5.90 -13.78 1.88
N ASP A 81 -5.89 -13.77 3.22
CA ASP A 81 -6.67 -14.70 4.03
C ASP A 81 -8.17 -14.44 4.03
N ARG A 82 -8.59 -13.20 3.83
CA ARG A 82 -10.01 -12.83 3.76
C ARG A 82 -10.65 -13.08 2.40
N THR A 83 -9.85 -12.96 1.33
CA THR A 83 -10.38 -12.93 -0.05
C THR A 83 -9.86 -14.08 -0.92
N TYR A 84 -9.24 -15.11 -0.32
CA TYR A 84 -8.73 -16.22 -1.11
C TYR A 84 -9.86 -17.08 -1.71
N LEU A 85 -9.64 -17.46 -2.95
CA LEU A 85 -10.44 -18.48 -3.65
C LEU A 85 -9.81 -19.86 -3.53
N GLN A 86 -8.49 -19.92 -3.50
CA GLN A 86 -7.71 -21.15 -3.37
C GLN A 86 -6.37 -20.88 -2.70
N LYS A 87 -5.95 -21.77 -1.82
CA LYS A 87 -4.59 -21.80 -1.25
C LYS A 87 -3.87 -23.09 -1.65
N ARG A 88 -2.60 -23.00 -1.99
CA ARG A 88 -1.75 -24.14 -2.33
C ARG A 88 -0.35 -23.96 -1.73
N ILE A 89 0.21 -25.09 -1.26
CA ILE A 89 1.64 -25.16 -0.98
C ILE A 89 2.33 -25.55 -2.28
N LEU A 90 3.24 -24.69 -2.75
CA LEU A 90 4.10 -24.94 -3.90
C LEU A 90 5.33 -25.73 -3.45
N ASN A 91 5.91 -26.49 -4.39
CA ASN A 91 7.12 -27.30 -4.17
C ASN A 91 7.00 -28.36 -3.08
N ASN A 92 5.80 -28.84 -2.78
CA ASN A 92 5.56 -29.84 -1.73
C ASN A 92 6.21 -31.22 -2.01
N SER A 93 6.57 -31.49 -3.28
CA SER A 93 7.37 -32.66 -3.68
C SER A 93 8.87 -32.52 -3.39
N ARG A 94 9.33 -31.34 -2.96
CA ARG A 94 10.70 -31.04 -2.62
C ARG A 94 10.85 -30.89 -1.08
N GLY A 95 12.03 -30.68 -0.58
CA GLY A 95 12.26 -30.50 0.85
C GLY A 95 11.54 -29.26 1.43
N PRO A 96 11.23 -29.27 2.75
CA PRO A 96 10.46 -28.20 3.40
C PRO A 96 11.04 -26.80 3.24
N ALA A 97 12.34 -26.68 3.05
CA ALA A 97 13.04 -25.40 2.87
C ALA A 97 12.57 -24.58 1.64
N VAL A 98 11.95 -25.25 0.67
CA VAL A 98 11.43 -24.58 -0.55
C VAL A 98 9.90 -24.59 -0.62
N TRP A 99 9.23 -25.02 0.42
CA TRP A 99 7.77 -24.93 0.49
C TRP A 99 7.36 -23.44 0.54
N ALA A 100 6.35 -23.12 -0.22
CA ALA A 100 5.86 -21.76 -0.29
C ALA A 100 4.33 -21.75 -0.42
N LEU A 101 3.67 -21.01 0.45
CA LEU A 101 2.23 -20.82 0.36
C LEU A 101 1.93 -19.82 -0.76
N ARG A 102 0.90 -20.13 -1.55
CA ARG A 102 0.32 -19.21 -2.52
C ARG A 102 -1.19 -19.20 -2.39
N ALA A 103 -1.75 -18.03 -2.19
CA ALA A 103 -3.18 -17.79 -2.19
C ALA A 103 -3.58 -17.10 -3.49
N GLN A 104 -4.54 -17.67 -4.21
CA GLN A 104 -5.25 -16.97 -5.27
C GLN A 104 -6.43 -16.25 -4.65
N THR A 105 -6.57 -14.96 -4.92
CA THR A 105 -7.55 -14.09 -4.30
C THR A 105 -8.63 -13.66 -5.28
N ASP A 106 -9.80 -13.27 -4.79
CA ASP A 106 -10.75 -12.50 -5.59
C ASP A 106 -10.18 -11.09 -5.80
N LYS A 107 -9.94 -10.76 -7.06
CA LYS A 107 -9.29 -9.51 -7.47
C LYS A 107 -10.06 -8.26 -7.06
N ARG A 108 -11.39 -8.32 -7.14
CA ARG A 108 -12.27 -7.17 -6.85
C ARG A 108 -12.46 -7.03 -5.36
N GLU A 109 -12.74 -8.13 -4.69
CA GLU A 109 -12.93 -8.16 -3.24
C GLU A 109 -11.66 -7.73 -2.51
N TYR A 110 -10.49 -8.21 -2.92
CA TYR A 110 -9.20 -7.82 -2.35
C TYR A 110 -8.99 -6.30 -2.38
N ALA A 111 -9.19 -5.68 -3.55
CA ALA A 111 -9.03 -4.23 -3.70
C ALA A 111 -10.09 -3.46 -2.88
N ALA A 112 -11.35 -3.90 -2.89
CA ALA A 112 -12.43 -3.25 -2.17
C ALA A 112 -12.22 -3.29 -0.65
N VAL A 113 -11.82 -4.45 -0.12
CA VAL A 113 -11.55 -4.60 1.33
C VAL A 113 -10.33 -3.79 1.74
N MET A 114 -9.24 -3.82 0.98
CA MET A 114 -8.06 -3.01 1.28
C MET A 114 -8.39 -1.51 1.23
N LYS A 115 -9.14 -1.06 0.22
CA LYS A 115 -9.60 0.33 0.12
C LYS A 115 -10.37 0.73 1.37
N THR A 116 -11.31 -0.09 1.80
CA THR A 116 -12.08 0.16 3.04
C THR A 116 -11.18 0.30 4.27
N ILE A 117 -10.14 -0.54 4.39
CA ILE A 117 -9.20 -0.48 5.53
C ILE A 117 -8.41 0.83 5.50
N VAL A 118 -7.89 1.20 4.33
CA VAL A 118 -7.09 2.42 4.17
C VAL A 118 -7.95 3.66 4.43
N GLU A 119 -9.18 3.72 3.90
CA GLU A 119 -10.10 4.84 4.10
C GLU A 119 -10.55 5.02 5.55
N ASN A 120 -10.64 3.95 6.31
CA ASN A 120 -11.06 4.00 7.73
C ASN A 120 -9.88 4.10 8.71
N GLN A 121 -8.64 4.14 8.21
CA GLN A 121 -7.47 4.24 9.08
C GLN A 121 -7.36 5.63 9.71
N LYS A 122 -7.36 5.70 11.05
CA LYS A 122 -7.09 6.95 11.78
C LYS A 122 -5.70 7.49 11.40
N ASN A 123 -5.55 8.81 11.35
CA ASN A 123 -4.34 9.54 10.98
C ASN A 123 -3.90 9.37 9.52
N LEU A 124 -4.74 8.79 8.66
CA LEU A 124 -4.47 8.65 7.25
C LEU A 124 -5.47 9.47 6.42
N THR A 125 -4.94 10.36 5.62
CA THR A 125 -5.68 11.10 4.60
C THR A 125 -5.33 10.53 3.23
N ILE A 126 -6.32 10.38 2.37
CA ILE A 126 -6.12 9.88 1.01
C ILE A 126 -6.56 10.95 0.03
N ARG A 127 -5.76 11.21 -0.98
CA ARG A 127 -6.09 12.15 -2.07
C ARG A 127 -5.84 11.51 -3.44
N GLU A 128 -6.76 11.78 -4.34
CA GLU A 128 -6.54 11.51 -5.76
C GLU A 128 -5.75 12.66 -6.37
N GLY A 129 -4.64 12.34 -7.01
CA GLY A 129 -3.77 13.33 -7.61
C GLY A 129 -2.51 12.70 -8.22
N MET A 130 -1.82 13.48 -9.00
CA MET A 130 -0.54 13.12 -9.60
C MET A 130 0.56 13.95 -8.95
N VAL A 131 1.51 13.29 -8.33
CA VAL A 131 2.74 13.94 -7.86
C VAL A 131 3.70 14.03 -9.04
N THR A 132 4.11 15.24 -9.35
CA THR A 132 4.96 15.54 -10.50
C THR A 132 6.40 15.85 -10.11
N ASP A 133 6.62 16.32 -8.88
CA ASP A 133 7.96 16.70 -8.44
C ASP A 133 8.08 16.68 -6.90
N LEU A 134 9.30 16.81 -6.42
CA LEU A 134 9.63 17.04 -5.01
C LEU A 134 9.90 18.52 -4.79
N VAL A 135 9.36 19.06 -3.70
CA VAL A 135 9.66 20.42 -3.27
C VAL A 135 10.86 20.37 -2.34
N LEU A 136 11.93 21.07 -2.73
CA LEU A 136 13.16 21.18 -1.94
C LEU A 136 13.18 22.50 -1.17
N GLY A 137 13.67 22.45 0.05
CA GLY A 137 13.96 23.62 0.88
C GLY A 137 15.35 24.22 0.60
N ASP A 138 15.74 25.18 1.42
CA ASP A 138 16.97 25.96 1.22
C ASP A 138 18.27 25.14 1.35
N ASN A 139 18.24 24.00 2.03
CA ASN A 139 19.40 23.12 2.24
C ASN A 139 19.26 21.78 1.51
N ASP A 140 18.55 21.74 0.39
CA ASP A 140 18.25 20.54 -0.39
C ASP A 140 17.44 19.46 0.38
N GLU A 141 16.83 19.81 1.51
CA GLU A 141 15.91 18.92 2.20
C GLU A 141 14.56 18.82 1.48
N ILE A 142 13.93 17.65 1.48
CA ILE A 142 12.58 17.48 0.94
C ILE A 142 11.58 18.07 1.92
N VAL A 143 10.89 19.13 1.52
CA VAL A 143 9.86 19.81 2.32
C VAL A 143 8.45 19.53 1.84
N GLY A 144 8.28 18.88 0.70
CA GLY A 144 6.97 18.54 0.19
C GLY A 144 6.98 17.83 -1.15
N VAL A 145 5.78 17.66 -1.69
CA VAL A 145 5.52 17.11 -3.04
C VAL A 145 4.58 18.04 -3.80
N GLN A 146 4.75 18.11 -5.11
CA GLN A 146 3.90 18.88 -6.00
C GLN A 146 3.05 17.96 -6.88
#